data_6ecd99d9eb29daec7708ac7617e76b59
#
_entry.id   6ecd99d9eb29daec7708ac7617e76b59
#
_cell.length_a   1.000
_cell.length_b   1.000
_cell.length_c   1.000
_cell.angle_alpha   90.00
_cell.angle_beta   90.00
_cell.angle_gamma   90.00
#
_symmetry.space_group_name_H-M   'P 1'
#
loop_
_entity.id
_entity.type
_entity.pdbx_description
1 polymer ?
#
loop_
_entity_poly.entity_id
_entity_poly.type
_entity_poly.pdbx_seq_one_letter_code
_entity_poly.pdbx_strand_id
1 'polypeptide(L)'
;HMFFDDERILYVRQMILSKNVEDRNEALKKILPFQKKDFIEIFKTMSGLPVTVRLLDPPLHEFLPKSKKEISIVANSLNISEHEINNRINDLHEENPMLGHRGCRLAISYPEIYEMQCEAIFEALVQCQKDKVKAIIPEIMIPLICTAKELEILRALVDRVAKIVEKKY
;
A
#
# COMPACT_ATOMS: atom_id res chain seq x y z
N HIS A 1 -11.00 2.91 6.60
CA HIS A 1 -9.73 2.47 6.03
C HIS A 1 -9.47 3.20 4.71
N MET A 2 -8.29 3.72 4.52
CA MET A 2 -7.90 4.58 3.36
C MET A 2 -8.09 3.95 1.97
N PHE A 3 -8.28 2.63 1.87
CA PHE A 3 -8.39 1.89 0.61
C PHE A 3 -9.82 1.48 0.21
N PHE A 4 -10.83 1.72 1.03
CA PHE A 4 -12.20 1.24 0.79
C PHE A 4 -13.13 2.26 0.10
N ASP A 5 -12.62 3.38 -0.34
CA ASP A 5 -13.36 4.31 -1.19
C ASP A 5 -13.59 3.67 -2.59
N ASP A 6 -14.75 3.90 -3.20
CA ASP A 6 -15.22 3.19 -4.41
C ASP A 6 -14.21 3.26 -5.58
N GLU A 7 -13.56 4.40 -5.77
CA GLU A 7 -12.55 4.55 -6.81
C GLU A 7 -11.24 3.83 -6.45
N ARG A 8 -10.83 3.91 -5.20
CA ARG A 8 -9.54 3.38 -4.71
C ARG A 8 -9.55 1.86 -4.65
N ILE A 9 -10.68 1.28 -4.20
CA ILE A 9 -10.78 -0.18 -4.03
C ILE A 9 -10.56 -0.92 -5.36
N LEU A 10 -10.96 -0.33 -6.48
CA LEU A 10 -10.72 -0.92 -7.80
C LEU A 10 -9.22 -1.04 -8.09
N TYR A 11 -8.43 0.01 -7.83
CA TYR A 11 -6.98 -0.02 -8.04
C TYR A 11 -6.28 -0.96 -7.05
N VAL A 12 -6.76 -1.05 -5.81
CA VAL A 12 -6.25 -2.02 -4.83
C VAL A 12 -6.52 -3.44 -5.28
N ARG A 13 -7.70 -3.73 -5.81
CA ARG A 13 -8.05 -5.03 -6.39
C ARG A 13 -7.17 -5.35 -7.62
N GLN A 14 -6.94 -4.37 -8.49
CA GLN A 14 -6.01 -4.53 -9.61
C GLN A 14 -4.59 -4.87 -9.13
N MET A 15 -4.07 -4.15 -8.13
CA MET A 15 -2.78 -4.42 -7.52
C MET A 15 -2.65 -5.85 -6.99
N ILE A 16 -3.68 -6.32 -6.24
CA ILE A 16 -3.68 -7.66 -5.63
C ILE A 16 -3.77 -8.77 -6.67
N LEU A 17 -4.61 -8.57 -7.69
CA LEU A 17 -4.91 -9.56 -8.71
C LEU A 17 -3.96 -9.53 -9.92
N SER A 18 -2.99 -8.63 -9.93
CA SER A 18 -1.97 -8.55 -10.98
C SER A 18 -1.09 -9.80 -11.02
N LYS A 19 -0.78 -10.27 -12.24
CA LYS A 19 0.04 -11.48 -12.46
C LYS A 19 1.53 -11.21 -12.34
N ASN A 20 1.94 -10.02 -12.72
CA ASN A 20 3.33 -9.61 -12.83
C ASN A 20 3.58 -8.29 -12.09
N VAL A 21 4.83 -7.94 -11.96
CA VAL A 21 5.28 -6.72 -11.25
C VAL A 21 4.89 -5.46 -12.03
N GLU A 22 4.90 -5.52 -13.36
CA GLU A 22 4.58 -4.41 -14.24
C GLU A 22 3.14 -3.95 -14.05
N ASP A 23 2.17 -4.87 -14.16
CA ASP A 23 0.74 -4.58 -13.95
C ASP A 23 0.48 -4.10 -12.53
N ARG A 24 1.18 -4.66 -11.54
CA ARG A 24 1.07 -4.21 -10.15
C ARG A 24 1.57 -2.80 -9.99
N ASN A 25 2.71 -2.45 -10.59
CA ASN A 25 3.25 -1.11 -10.56
C ASN A 25 2.32 -0.09 -11.22
N GLU A 26 1.64 -0.46 -12.31
CA GLU A 26 0.64 0.43 -12.93
C GLU A 26 -0.54 0.72 -11.99
N ALA A 27 -1.02 -0.28 -11.25
CA ALA A 27 -2.05 -0.08 -10.23
C ALA A 27 -1.54 0.79 -9.06
N LEU A 28 -0.31 0.55 -8.60
CA LEU A 28 0.32 1.32 -7.52
C LEU A 28 0.52 2.80 -7.91
N LYS A 29 0.90 3.09 -9.15
CA LYS A 29 0.98 4.48 -9.65
C LYS A 29 -0.35 5.22 -9.56
N LYS A 30 -1.47 4.52 -9.73
CA LYS A 30 -2.81 5.10 -9.57
C LYS A 30 -3.21 5.31 -8.11
N ILE A 31 -2.72 4.47 -7.21
CA ILE A 31 -2.98 4.55 -5.76
C ILE A 31 -2.14 5.67 -5.10
N LEU A 32 -0.90 5.85 -5.53
CA LEU A 32 0.06 6.78 -4.93
C LEU A 32 -0.49 8.22 -4.72
N PRO A 33 -1.13 8.87 -5.72
CA PRO A 33 -1.65 10.22 -5.53
C PRO A 33 -2.71 10.32 -4.43
N PHE A 34 -3.57 9.32 -4.28
CA PHE A 34 -4.58 9.27 -3.23
C PHE A 34 -3.93 9.17 -1.85
N GLN A 35 -2.97 8.25 -1.71
CA GLN A 35 -2.23 8.06 -0.45
C GLN A 35 -1.45 9.33 -0.07
N LYS A 36 -0.77 9.94 -1.03
CA LYS A 36 -0.04 11.19 -0.81
C LYS A 36 -0.97 12.31 -0.33
N LYS A 37 -2.14 12.47 -0.96
CA LYS A 37 -3.14 13.46 -0.55
C LYS A 37 -3.59 13.22 0.89
N ASP A 38 -3.94 11.98 1.23
CA ASP A 38 -4.38 11.63 2.57
C ASP A 38 -3.30 11.94 3.62
N PHE A 39 -2.04 11.61 3.35
CA PHE A 39 -0.94 11.92 4.26
C PHE A 39 -0.70 13.43 4.40
N ILE A 40 -0.83 14.22 3.33
CA ILE A 40 -0.76 15.69 3.41
C ILE A 40 -1.84 16.22 4.37
N GLU A 41 -3.07 15.74 4.27
CA GLU A 41 -4.17 16.18 5.12
C GLU A 41 -3.93 15.80 6.59
N ILE A 42 -3.48 14.55 6.84
CA ILE A 42 -3.12 14.09 8.19
C ILE A 42 -1.98 14.93 8.76
N PHE A 43 -0.91 15.16 8.01
CA PHE A 43 0.24 15.91 8.46
C PHE A 43 -0.10 17.39 8.74
N LYS A 44 -0.95 18.01 7.93
CA LYS A 44 -1.44 19.37 8.19
C LYS A 44 -2.27 19.44 9.49
N THR A 45 -3.12 18.45 9.70
CA THR A 45 -3.95 18.37 10.92
C THR A 45 -3.10 18.16 12.17
N MET A 46 -2.05 17.33 12.07
CA MET A 46 -1.15 16.99 13.17
C MET A 46 0.08 17.90 13.25
N SER A 47 0.02 19.08 12.67
CA SER A 47 1.13 20.03 12.60
C SER A 47 1.86 20.23 13.94
N GLY A 48 3.15 19.91 13.97
CA GLY A 48 4.01 20.00 15.15
C GLY A 48 3.93 18.81 16.10
N LEU A 49 3.22 17.74 15.74
CA LEU A 49 3.11 16.51 16.52
C LEU A 49 3.67 15.32 15.72
N PRO A 50 4.13 14.25 16.39
CA PRO A 50 4.54 13.03 15.72
C PRO A 50 3.31 12.32 15.11
N VAL A 51 3.51 11.64 13.97
CA VAL A 51 2.49 10.85 13.29
C VAL A 51 3.04 9.47 13.00
N THR A 52 2.54 8.46 13.70
CA THR A 52 2.89 7.07 13.43
C THR A 52 2.01 6.50 12.31
N VAL A 53 2.62 6.12 11.20
CA VAL A 53 1.96 5.49 10.06
C VAL A 53 2.30 4.00 10.05
N ARG A 54 1.29 3.15 10.26
CA ARG A 54 1.43 1.71 10.07
C ARG A 54 1.29 1.38 8.58
N LEU A 55 2.30 0.74 8.00
CA LEU A 55 2.26 0.28 6.61
C LEU A 55 1.20 -0.81 6.44
N LEU A 56 0.85 -1.14 5.20
CA LEU A 56 -0.26 -2.05 4.86
C LEU A 56 -0.14 -3.37 5.64
N ASP A 57 -1.12 -3.64 6.48
CA ASP A 57 -1.17 -4.80 7.37
C ASP A 57 -2.27 -5.80 7.02
N PRO A 58 -3.51 -5.41 6.66
CA PRO A 58 -4.58 -6.36 6.43
C PRO A 58 -4.23 -7.41 5.36
N PRO A 59 -4.68 -8.66 5.51
CA PRO A 59 -4.48 -9.68 4.50
C PRO A 59 -5.19 -9.28 3.20
N LEU A 60 -4.58 -9.63 2.07
CA LEU A 60 -5.04 -9.17 0.75
C LEU A 60 -6.46 -9.64 0.42
N HIS A 61 -6.89 -10.79 0.91
CA HIS A 61 -8.23 -11.32 0.64
C HIS A 61 -9.36 -10.43 1.18
N GLU A 62 -9.10 -9.57 2.18
CA GLU A 62 -10.12 -8.64 2.69
C GLU A 62 -10.57 -7.61 1.64
N PHE A 63 -9.71 -7.27 0.70
CA PHE A 63 -9.98 -6.32 -0.37
C PHE A 63 -10.60 -6.95 -1.62
N LEU A 64 -10.63 -8.29 -1.70
CA LEU A 64 -11.09 -8.99 -2.89
C LEU A 64 -12.60 -8.79 -3.12
N PRO A 65 -13.04 -8.83 -4.40
CA PRO A 65 -14.45 -8.69 -4.72
C PRO A 65 -15.24 -9.87 -4.17
N LYS A 66 -16.40 -9.58 -3.54
CA LYS A 66 -17.25 -10.59 -2.88
C LYS A 66 -18.54 -10.87 -3.67
N SER A 67 -18.98 -9.95 -4.49
CA SER A 67 -20.19 -10.08 -5.31
C SER A 67 -19.85 -10.35 -6.77
N LYS A 68 -20.77 -11.04 -7.50
CA LYS A 68 -20.63 -11.26 -8.94
C LYS A 68 -20.45 -9.97 -9.73
N LYS A 69 -21.15 -8.89 -9.32
CA LYS A 69 -21.04 -7.57 -9.96
C LYS A 69 -19.63 -7.00 -9.80
N GLU A 70 -19.04 -7.08 -8.62
CA GLU A 70 -17.68 -6.61 -8.38
C GLU A 70 -16.65 -7.45 -9.14
N ILE A 71 -16.83 -8.78 -9.19
CA ILE A 71 -15.97 -9.69 -9.95
C ILE A 71 -15.98 -9.29 -11.43
N SER A 72 -17.16 -9.04 -12.01
CA SER A 72 -17.31 -8.62 -13.41
C SER A 72 -16.62 -7.28 -13.69
N ILE A 73 -16.74 -6.29 -12.79
CA ILE A 73 -16.06 -5.00 -12.90
C ILE A 73 -14.54 -5.17 -12.91
N VAL A 74 -14.01 -5.98 -12.00
CA VAL A 74 -12.56 -6.22 -11.91
C VAL A 74 -12.06 -7.02 -13.11
N ALA A 75 -12.79 -8.05 -13.55
CA ALA A 75 -12.46 -8.85 -14.72
C ALA A 75 -12.35 -7.98 -15.98
N ASN A 76 -13.33 -7.11 -16.21
CA ASN A 76 -13.31 -6.16 -17.32
C ASN A 76 -12.13 -5.17 -17.21
N SER A 77 -11.82 -4.67 -16.01
CA SER A 77 -10.75 -3.70 -15.80
C SER A 77 -9.34 -4.28 -16.00
N LEU A 78 -9.18 -5.58 -15.78
CA LEU A 78 -7.93 -6.32 -15.98
C LEU A 78 -7.88 -7.08 -17.32
N ASN A 79 -8.97 -7.07 -18.08
CA ASN A 79 -9.14 -7.82 -19.33
C ASN A 79 -8.85 -9.32 -19.18
N ILE A 80 -9.36 -9.93 -18.10
CA ILE A 80 -9.26 -11.35 -17.79
C ILE A 80 -10.65 -11.93 -17.51
N SER A 81 -10.77 -13.26 -17.55
CA SER A 81 -12.07 -13.92 -17.34
C SER A 81 -12.47 -13.90 -15.86
N GLU A 82 -13.80 -13.90 -15.60
CA GLU A 82 -14.32 -14.04 -14.23
C GLU A 82 -13.90 -15.35 -13.58
N HIS A 83 -13.73 -16.42 -14.36
CA HIS A 83 -13.23 -17.70 -13.88
C HIS A 83 -11.80 -17.56 -13.30
N GLU A 84 -10.96 -16.82 -14.00
CA GLU A 84 -9.59 -16.57 -13.54
C GLU A 84 -9.54 -15.71 -12.26
N ILE A 85 -10.43 -14.72 -12.16
CA ILE A 85 -10.58 -13.94 -10.92
C ILE A 85 -10.98 -14.86 -9.77
N ASN A 86 -11.97 -15.75 -9.96
CA ASN A 86 -12.42 -16.67 -8.92
C ASN A 86 -11.32 -17.63 -8.48
N ASN A 87 -10.51 -18.16 -9.40
CA ASN A 87 -9.38 -19.01 -9.07
C ASN A 87 -8.38 -18.25 -8.17
N ARG A 88 -8.04 -17.01 -8.51
CA ARG A 88 -7.13 -16.19 -7.69
C ARG A 88 -7.71 -15.82 -6.34
N ILE A 89 -9.01 -15.57 -6.25
CA ILE A 89 -9.69 -15.34 -4.96
C ILE A 89 -9.51 -16.58 -4.08
N ASN A 90 -9.70 -17.76 -4.64
CA ASN A 90 -9.52 -19.01 -3.90
C ASN A 90 -8.07 -19.24 -3.48
N ASP A 91 -7.10 -18.95 -4.36
CA ASP A 91 -5.66 -19.09 -4.06
C ASP A 91 -5.20 -18.13 -2.95
N LEU A 92 -5.83 -16.96 -2.84
CA LEU A 92 -5.53 -15.95 -1.83
C LEU A 92 -6.36 -16.10 -0.55
N HIS A 93 -7.30 -17.07 -0.52
CA HIS A 93 -8.13 -17.30 0.66
C HIS A 93 -7.29 -17.87 1.80
N GLU A 94 -7.33 -17.23 2.94
CA GLU A 94 -6.61 -17.63 4.16
C GLU A 94 -7.59 -18.23 5.17
N GLU A 95 -7.32 -19.45 5.65
CA GLU A 95 -8.11 -20.04 6.73
C GLU A 95 -7.90 -19.31 8.06
N ASN A 96 -6.65 -18.90 8.31
CA ASN A 96 -6.29 -18.09 9.46
C ASN A 96 -5.62 -16.78 9.03
N PRO A 97 -6.37 -15.66 8.94
CA PRO A 97 -5.84 -14.37 8.53
C PRO A 97 -4.69 -13.85 9.40
N MET A 98 -4.60 -14.28 10.66
CA MET A 98 -3.54 -13.85 11.59
C MET A 98 -2.17 -14.41 11.19
N LEU A 99 -2.14 -15.59 10.59
CA LEU A 99 -0.92 -16.30 10.17
C LEU A 99 -0.65 -16.17 8.66
N GLY A 100 -1.57 -15.58 7.93
CA GLY A 100 -1.53 -15.48 6.48
C GLY A 100 -0.48 -14.50 5.93
N HIS A 101 -0.57 -14.30 4.62
CA HIS A 101 0.32 -13.43 3.86
C HIS A 101 -0.07 -11.96 4.01
N ARG A 102 0.42 -11.33 5.07
CA ARG A 102 0.13 -9.96 5.48
C ARG A 102 1.34 -9.27 6.14
N GLY A 103 1.25 -7.97 6.34
CA GLY A 103 2.26 -7.19 7.06
C GLY A 103 3.66 -7.30 6.46
N CYS A 104 4.67 -7.54 7.27
CA CYS A 104 6.07 -7.67 6.82
C CYS A 104 6.27 -8.79 5.80
N ARG A 105 5.53 -9.91 5.91
CA ARG A 105 5.62 -11.03 4.95
C ARG A 105 5.16 -10.60 3.55
N LEU A 106 4.07 -9.84 3.48
CA LEU A 106 3.58 -9.24 2.24
C LEU A 106 4.63 -8.30 1.63
N ALA A 107 5.25 -7.46 2.46
CA ALA A 107 6.26 -6.51 2.02
C ALA A 107 7.54 -7.18 1.50
N ILE A 108 7.90 -8.35 2.03
CA ILE A 108 9.05 -9.12 1.53
C ILE A 108 8.76 -9.74 0.18
N SER A 109 7.53 -10.25 -0.03
CA SER A 109 7.12 -10.89 -1.28
C SER A 109 6.79 -9.87 -2.38
N TYR A 110 6.23 -8.72 -2.01
CA TYR A 110 5.81 -7.65 -2.92
C TYR A 110 6.31 -6.30 -2.42
N PRO A 111 7.63 -6.06 -2.45
CA PRO A 111 8.26 -4.86 -1.87
C PRO A 111 7.75 -3.55 -2.49
N GLU A 112 7.34 -3.58 -3.75
CA GLU A 112 6.80 -2.42 -4.47
C GLU A 112 5.56 -1.81 -3.79
N ILE A 113 4.78 -2.59 -3.04
CA ILE A 113 3.63 -2.08 -2.28
C ILE A 113 4.10 -1.14 -1.16
N TYR A 114 5.11 -1.56 -0.40
CA TYR A 114 5.67 -0.73 0.66
C TYR A 114 6.51 0.42 0.12
N GLU A 115 7.19 0.23 -1.01
CA GLU A 115 7.90 1.31 -1.70
C GLU A 115 6.94 2.45 -2.06
N MET A 116 5.80 2.14 -2.67
CA MET A 116 4.77 3.12 -3.00
C MET A 116 4.24 3.84 -1.77
N GLN A 117 3.94 3.13 -0.68
CA GLN A 117 3.45 3.76 0.56
C GLN A 117 4.50 4.68 1.18
N CYS A 118 5.76 4.26 1.23
CA CYS A 118 6.86 5.09 1.73
C CYS A 118 7.07 6.31 0.84
N GLU A 119 7.01 6.16 -0.49
CA GLU A 119 7.08 7.29 -1.43
C GLU A 119 5.97 8.29 -1.15
N ALA A 120 4.73 7.83 -0.99
CA ALA A 120 3.59 8.69 -0.67
C ALA A 120 3.77 9.46 0.65
N ILE A 121 4.31 8.80 1.69
CA ILE A 121 4.60 9.42 2.99
C ILE A 121 5.68 10.51 2.84
N PHE A 122 6.81 10.19 2.21
CA PHE A 122 7.93 11.13 2.08
C PHE A 122 7.60 12.28 1.12
N GLU A 123 6.91 12.04 0.02
CA GLU A 123 6.44 13.11 -0.86
C GLU A 123 5.41 14.02 -0.19
N ALA A 124 4.54 13.47 0.66
CA ALA A 124 3.62 14.28 1.46
C ALA A 124 4.37 15.15 2.47
N LEU A 125 5.41 14.62 3.10
CA LEU A 125 6.27 15.38 4.01
C LEU A 125 6.96 16.55 3.29
N VAL A 126 7.55 16.30 2.12
CA VAL A 126 8.18 17.33 1.29
C VAL A 126 7.16 18.42 0.91
N GLN A 127 5.94 18.04 0.54
CA GLN A 127 4.89 18.99 0.21
C GLN A 127 4.50 19.85 1.42
N CYS A 128 4.36 19.23 2.60
CA CYS A 128 4.07 19.96 3.82
C CYS A 128 5.19 20.95 4.20
N GLN A 129 6.45 20.59 3.96
CA GLN A 129 7.59 21.51 4.17
C GLN A 129 7.52 22.72 3.22
N LYS A 130 7.21 22.50 1.94
CA LYS A 130 6.99 23.58 0.95
C LYS A 130 5.82 24.49 1.36
N ASP A 131 4.76 23.91 1.91
CA ASP A 131 3.58 24.63 2.42
C ASP A 131 3.85 25.31 3.79
N LYS A 132 5.09 25.25 4.31
CA LYS A 132 5.52 25.83 5.60
C LYS A 132 4.72 25.30 6.80
N VAL A 133 4.23 24.07 6.73
CA VAL A 133 3.61 23.39 7.87
C VAL A 133 4.68 23.20 8.94
N LYS A 134 4.32 23.40 10.22
CA LYS A 134 5.25 23.19 11.34
C LYS A 134 5.81 21.77 11.30
N ALA A 135 7.07 21.61 11.70
CA ALA A 135 7.81 20.35 11.63
C ALA A 135 6.95 19.14 12.06
N ILE A 136 6.90 18.14 11.19
CA ILE A 136 6.20 16.87 11.39
C ILE A 136 7.29 15.80 11.49
N ILE A 137 7.14 14.89 12.44
CA ILE A 137 8.01 13.73 12.57
C ILE A 137 7.18 12.50 12.17
N PRO A 138 7.30 12.00 10.93
CA PRO A 138 6.65 10.77 10.53
C PRO A 138 7.38 9.59 11.15
N GLU A 139 6.65 8.73 11.82
CA GLU A 139 7.13 7.47 12.36
C GLU A 139 6.55 6.34 11.52
N ILE A 140 7.38 5.52 10.90
CA ILE A 140 6.93 4.40 10.06
C ILE A 140 6.94 3.13 10.90
N MET A 141 5.75 2.54 11.08
CA MET A 141 5.57 1.26 11.73
C MET A 141 5.50 0.13 10.72
N ILE A 142 6.41 -0.82 10.80
CA ILE A 142 6.39 -2.05 10.00
C ILE A 142 5.66 -3.12 10.82
N PRO A 143 4.48 -3.59 10.37
CA PRO A 143 3.67 -4.51 11.14
C PRO A 143 4.16 -5.96 11.09
N LEU A 144 3.89 -6.72 12.16
CA LEU A 144 4.07 -8.16 12.27
C LEU A 144 5.52 -8.66 12.13
N ILE A 145 6.51 -7.86 12.48
CA ILE A 145 7.91 -8.28 12.53
C ILE A 145 8.08 -9.39 13.57
N CYS A 146 8.67 -10.50 13.17
CA CYS A 146 8.99 -11.64 14.03
C CYS A 146 10.50 -11.83 14.21
N THR A 147 11.31 -11.43 13.23
CA THR A 147 12.75 -11.63 13.22
C THR A 147 13.53 -10.35 12.97
N ALA A 148 14.76 -10.27 13.47
CA ALA A 148 15.66 -9.14 13.19
C ALA A 148 15.94 -9.00 11.68
N LYS A 149 16.00 -10.12 10.93
CA LYS A 149 16.27 -10.11 9.50
C LYS A 149 15.14 -9.47 8.68
N GLU A 150 13.89 -9.71 9.05
CA GLU A 150 12.73 -9.04 8.43
C GLU A 150 12.81 -7.52 8.62
N LEU A 151 13.12 -7.08 9.84
CA LEU A 151 13.26 -5.65 10.12
C LEU A 151 14.41 -5.02 9.35
N GLU A 152 15.56 -5.69 9.28
CA GLU A 152 16.73 -5.22 8.52
C GLU A 152 16.40 -4.99 7.05
N ILE A 153 15.74 -5.97 6.40
CA ILE A 153 15.35 -5.90 4.98
C ILE A 153 14.38 -4.74 4.75
N LEU A 154 13.33 -4.64 5.55
CA LEU A 154 12.29 -3.64 5.34
C LEU A 154 12.71 -2.24 5.76
N ARG A 155 13.57 -2.10 6.78
CA ARG A 155 14.20 -0.82 7.10
C ARG A 155 15.08 -0.33 5.96
N ALA A 156 15.89 -1.21 5.36
CA ALA A 156 16.71 -0.86 4.20
C ALA A 156 15.85 -0.41 3.00
N LEU A 157 14.67 -1.00 2.80
CA LEU A 157 13.70 -0.56 1.81
C LEU A 157 13.21 0.87 2.10
N VAL A 158 12.77 1.15 3.31
CA VAL A 158 12.31 2.48 3.73
C VAL A 158 13.40 3.53 3.54
N ASP A 159 14.62 3.25 4.01
CA ASP A 159 15.77 4.15 3.89
C ASP A 159 16.14 4.42 2.42
N ARG A 160 16.03 3.41 1.55
CA ARG A 160 16.26 3.55 0.11
C ARG A 160 15.23 4.48 -0.54
N VAL A 161 13.95 4.29 -0.24
CA VAL A 161 12.88 5.14 -0.79
C VAL A 161 13.03 6.58 -0.28
N ALA A 162 13.36 6.79 0.99
CA ALA A 162 13.63 8.12 1.54
C ALA A 162 14.73 8.86 0.75
N LYS A 163 15.86 8.17 0.48
CA LYS A 163 16.96 8.73 -0.33
C LYS A 163 16.57 9.03 -1.77
N ILE A 164 15.67 8.23 -2.37
CA ILE A 164 15.17 8.48 -3.73
C ILE A 164 14.33 9.76 -3.75
N VAL A 165 13.42 9.90 -2.79
CA VAL A 165 12.57 11.11 -2.68
C VAL A 165 13.42 12.35 -2.36
N GLU A 166 14.38 12.25 -1.43
CA GLU A 166 15.31 13.34 -1.10
C GLU A 166 16.08 13.85 -2.33
N LYS A 167 16.52 12.96 -3.21
CA LYS A 167 17.22 13.34 -4.45
C LYS A 167 16.33 13.96 -5.51
N LYS A 168 15.01 13.69 -5.45
CA LYS A 168 14.02 14.16 -6.42
C LYS A 168 13.62 15.62 -6.16
N TYR A 169 13.76 16.10 -4.92
CA TYR A 169 13.28 17.40 -4.46
C TYR A 169 14.35 18.26 -3.82
#